data_46104fae697aff31c74107f9b147495d
#
_entry.id   46104fae697aff31c74107f9b147495d
#
_cell.length_a   1.000
_cell.length_b   1.000
_cell.length_c   1.000
_cell.angle_alpha   90.00
_cell.angle_beta   90.00
_cell.angle_gamma   90.00
#
_symmetry.space_group_name_H-M   'P 1'
#
loop_
_entity.id
_entity.type
_entity.pdbx_description
1 polymer ?
#
loop_
_entity_poly.entity_id
_entity_poly.type
_entity_poly.pdbx_seq_one_letter_code
_entity_poly.pdbx_strand_id
1 'polypeptide(L)'
;MTRIDGLDDRSLILEDGFLNVQRWGSSEARIALADLGETEIVRDDKKKLFGAGQERIRMRFGAIQTAIWVPAEREQEARAFAAAVDAARAA
;
A
#
# COMPACT_ATOMS: atom_id res chain seq x y z
N MET A 1 12.19 6.50 -7.88
CA MET A 1 10.80 6.01 -7.92
C MET A 1 10.69 4.67 -7.21
N THR A 2 9.78 4.56 -6.29
CA THR A 2 9.53 3.33 -5.54
C THR A 2 8.08 2.90 -5.79
N ARG A 3 7.91 1.63 -6.09
CA ARG A 3 6.60 1.10 -6.48
C ARG A 3 6.31 -0.21 -5.76
N ILE A 4 5.06 -0.41 -5.38
CA ILE A 4 4.57 -1.72 -4.93
C ILE A 4 3.28 -2.05 -5.67
N ASP A 5 3.22 -3.27 -6.18
CA ASP A 5 2.02 -3.80 -6.83
C ASP A 5 1.26 -4.67 -5.83
N GLY A 6 -0.01 -4.41 -5.73
CA GLY A 6 -0.89 -5.17 -4.84
C GLY A 6 -1.83 -6.08 -5.60
N LEU A 7 -2.75 -6.67 -4.85
CA LEU A 7 -3.85 -7.44 -5.41
C LEU A 7 -4.87 -6.49 -6.04
N ASP A 8 -5.78 -7.03 -6.85
CA ASP A 8 -6.85 -6.28 -7.52
C ASP A 8 -6.36 -5.18 -8.46
N ASP A 9 -5.20 -5.41 -9.08
CA ASP A 9 -4.60 -4.50 -10.07
C ASP A 9 -4.32 -3.09 -9.52
N ARG A 10 -4.14 -2.99 -8.22
CA ARG A 10 -3.76 -1.74 -7.58
C ARG A 10 -2.26 -1.65 -7.39
N SER A 11 -1.75 -0.44 -7.53
CA SER A 11 -0.32 -0.15 -7.32
C SER A 11 -0.17 1.17 -6.59
N LEU A 12 0.87 1.27 -5.78
CA LEU A 12 1.27 2.52 -5.17
C LEU A 12 2.64 2.91 -5.70
N ILE A 13 2.80 4.17 -6.06
CA ILE A 13 4.06 4.69 -6.58
C ILE A 13 4.45 5.92 -5.78
N LEU A 14 5.62 5.84 -5.14
CA LEU A 14 6.20 6.96 -4.41
C LEU A 14 7.13 7.70 -5.36
N GLU A 15 6.80 8.95 -5.69
CA GLU A 15 7.52 9.70 -6.71
C GLU A 15 7.37 11.20 -6.48
N ASP A 16 8.48 11.93 -6.53
CA ASP A 16 8.51 13.40 -6.52
C ASP A 16 7.70 14.06 -5.38
N GLY A 17 7.72 13.47 -4.20
CA GLY A 17 7.00 14.03 -3.05
C GLY A 17 5.51 13.71 -3.02
N PHE A 18 5.07 12.79 -3.88
CA PHE A 18 3.68 12.36 -3.94
C PHE A 18 3.56 10.85 -3.86
N LEU A 19 2.45 10.38 -3.33
CA LEU A 19 2.02 9.00 -3.44
C LEU A 19 0.92 8.92 -4.50
N ASN A 20 1.19 8.16 -5.55
CA ASN A 20 0.21 7.92 -6.61
C ASN A 20 -0.45 6.57 -6.38
N VAL A 21 -1.77 6.54 -6.38
CA VAL A 21 -2.56 5.32 -6.33
C VAL A 21 -3.04 5.03 -7.74
N GLN A 22 -2.71 3.86 -8.24
CA GLN A 22 -3.11 3.44 -9.58
C GLN A 22 -3.97 2.19 -9.51
N ARG A 23 -4.87 2.07 -10.46
CA ARG A 23 -5.68 0.89 -10.66
C ARG A 23 -5.76 0.63 -12.16
N TRP A 24 -5.41 -0.62 -12.57
CA TRP A 24 -5.34 -1.01 -13.99
C TRP A 24 -4.50 -0.04 -14.82
N GLY A 25 -3.38 0.42 -14.26
CA GLY A 25 -2.49 1.33 -14.96
C GLY A 25 -2.95 2.78 -15.05
N SER A 26 -4.13 3.11 -14.52
CA SER A 26 -4.66 4.48 -14.52
C SER A 26 -4.55 5.09 -13.14
N SER A 27 -4.21 6.38 -13.08
CA SER A 27 -4.13 7.09 -11.81
C SER A 27 -5.51 7.29 -11.21
N GLU A 28 -5.72 6.80 -9.99
CA GLU A 28 -6.94 7.04 -9.21
C GLU A 28 -6.80 8.26 -8.31
N ALA A 29 -5.62 8.44 -7.72
CA ALA A 29 -5.37 9.52 -6.79
C ALA A 29 -3.89 9.86 -6.75
N ARG A 30 -3.59 11.11 -6.45
CA ARG A 30 -2.24 11.59 -6.23
C ARG A 30 -2.26 12.46 -4.98
N ILE A 31 -1.51 12.06 -3.97
CA ILE A 31 -1.56 12.68 -2.65
C ILE A 31 -0.18 13.17 -2.26
N ALA A 32 -0.08 14.45 -1.88
CA ALA A 32 1.17 14.98 -1.37
C ALA A 32 1.56 14.26 -0.08
N LEU A 33 2.84 13.96 0.09
CA LEU A 33 3.32 13.24 1.28
C LEU A 33 2.96 13.96 2.58
N ALA A 34 2.97 15.30 2.57
CA ALA A 34 2.61 16.08 3.75
C ALA A 34 1.16 15.86 4.19
N ASP A 35 0.29 15.46 3.26
CA ASP A 35 -1.13 15.27 3.52
C ASP A 35 -1.52 13.80 3.69
N LEU A 36 -0.54 12.92 3.68
CA LEU A 36 -0.80 11.49 3.58
C LEU A 36 -1.35 10.84 4.86
N GLY A 37 -1.07 11.41 6.01
CA GLY A 37 -1.46 10.82 7.28
C GLY A 37 -0.58 9.64 7.68
N GLU A 38 -1.03 8.89 8.67
CA GLU A 38 -0.26 7.78 9.22
C GLU A 38 -0.28 6.55 8.30
N THR A 39 0.82 5.83 8.29
CA THR A 39 0.92 4.54 7.61
C THR A 39 0.49 3.43 8.56
N GLU A 40 -0.37 2.56 8.09
CA GLU A 40 -0.84 1.41 8.84
C GLU A 40 -0.63 0.14 8.03
N ILE A 41 0.00 -0.85 8.65
CA ILE A 41 0.16 -2.18 8.05
C ILE A 41 -0.47 -3.18 9.00
N VAL A 42 -1.46 -3.92 8.49
CA VAL A 42 -2.18 -4.91 9.25
C VAL A 42 -2.15 -6.23 8.52
N ARG A 43 -1.82 -7.30 9.24
CA ARG A 43 -1.91 -8.64 8.71
C ARG A 43 -3.34 -9.11 8.86
N ASP A 44 -3.95 -9.48 7.75
CA ASP A 44 -5.31 -9.99 7.73
C ASP A 44 -5.29 -11.52 7.67
N ASP A 45 -5.60 -12.14 8.80
CA ASP A 45 -5.59 -13.60 8.96
C ASP A 45 -6.98 -14.20 8.81
N LYS A 46 -7.93 -13.48 8.24
CA LYS A 46 -9.28 -13.99 8.08
C LYS A 46 -9.30 -15.25 7.24
N LYS A 47 -9.64 -16.36 7.88
CA LYS A 47 -9.86 -17.60 7.17
C LYS A 47 -11.09 -17.46 6.30
N LYS A 48 -10.91 -17.71 5.02
CA LYS A 48 -12.07 -17.76 4.12
C LYS A 48 -12.89 -19.00 4.38
N LEU A 49 -14.20 -18.85 4.26
CA LEU A 49 -15.16 -19.92 4.45
C LEU A 49 -14.97 -21.10 3.47
N PHE A 50 -14.24 -20.91 2.40
CA PHE A 50 -14.08 -21.90 1.34
C PHE A 50 -12.61 -22.25 1.09
N GLY A 51 -12.00 -22.94 2.03
CA GLY A 51 -10.65 -23.51 1.81
C GLY A 51 -9.58 -22.43 1.71
N ALA A 52 -8.67 -22.51 0.82
CA ALA A 52 -7.44 -21.74 0.72
C ALA A 52 -7.59 -20.24 0.97
N GLY A 53 -7.68 -19.84 2.23
CA GLY A 53 -7.58 -18.46 2.64
C GLY A 53 -6.12 -18.05 2.55
N GLN A 54 -5.78 -17.15 1.63
CA GLN A 54 -4.46 -16.58 1.63
C GLN A 54 -4.40 -15.49 2.69
N GLU A 55 -3.40 -15.58 3.54
CA GLU A 55 -3.07 -14.46 4.42
C GLU A 55 -2.66 -13.27 3.56
N ARG A 56 -3.14 -12.10 3.92
CA ARG A 56 -2.86 -10.87 3.19
C ARG A 56 -2.37 -9.79 4.14
N ILE A 57 -1.55 -8.92 3.61
CA ILE A 57 -1.11 -7.71 4.31
C ILE A 57 -1.90 -6.54 3.73
N ARG A 58 -2.55 -5.80 4.62
CA ARG A 58 -3.24 -4.58 4.23
C ARG A 58 -2.36 -3.40 4.59
N MET A 59 -2.06 -2.55 3.61
CA MET A 59 -1.33 -1.31 3.82
C MET A 59 -2.27 -0.16 3.53
N ARG A 60 -2.38 0.76 4.47
CA ARG A 60 -3.30 1.87 4.41
C ARG A 60 -2.61 3.15 4.88
N PHE A 61 -2.98 4.26 4.27
CA PHE A 61 -2.53 5.58 4.68
C PHE A 61 -3.74 6.40 5.12
N GLY A 62 -3.59 7.19 6.17
CA GLY A 62 -4.72 7.86 6.83
C GLY A 62 -5.55 8.77 5.92
N ALA A 63 -4.92 9.40 4.93
CA ALA A 63 -5.61 10.32 4.02
C ALA A 63 -6.34 9.61 2.88
N ILE A 64 -6.01 8.35 2.62
CA ILE A 64 -6.67 7.56 1.57
C ILE A 64 -7.56 6.50 2.21
N GLN A 65 -8.80 6.46 1.78
CA GLN A 65 -9.74 5.46 2.29
C GLN A 65 -9.50 4.09 1.68
N THR A 66 -8.74 4.04 0.60
CA THR A 66 -8.47 2.82 -0.12
C THR A 66 -7.19 2.17 0.38
N ALA A 67 -7.29 0.93 0.80
CA ALA A 67 -6.13 0.14 1.18
C ALA A 67 -5.60 -0.65 -0.01
N ILE A 68 -4.30 -0.91 -0.02
CA ILE A 68 -3.72 -1.88 -0.93
C ILE A 68 -3.50 -3.18 -0.17
N TRP A 69 -3.76 -4.29 -0.85
CA TRP A 69 -3.57 -5.63 -0.31
C TRP A 69 -2.43 -6.31 -1.04
N VAL A 70 -1.52 -6.93 -0.30
CA VAL A 70 -0.46 -7.74 -0.87
C VAL A 70 -0.47 -9.12 -0.24
N PRO A 71 -0.02 -10.17 -0.95
CA PRO A 71 0.12 -11.49 -0.33
C PRO A 71 1.06 -11.43 0.87
N ALA A 72 0.79 -12.24 1.90
CA ALA A 72 1.59 -12.24 3.13
C ALA A 72 3.05 -12.60 2.86
N GLU A 73 3.33 -13.40 1.85
CA GLU A 73 4.69 -13.74 1.44
C GLU A 73 5.50 -12.53 0.98
N ARG A 74 4.83 -11.43 0.65
CA ARG A 74 5.47 -10.18 0.26
C ARG A 74 5.43 -9.13 1.37
N GLU A 75 5.26 -9.55 2.61
CA GLU A 75 5.18 -8.63 3.75
C GLU A 75 6.39 -7.72 3.85
N GLN A 76 7.59 -8.24 3.64
CA GLN A 76 8.81 -7.43 3.72
C GLN A 76 8.83 -6.33 2.65
N GLU A 77 8.32 -6.63 1.47
CA GLU A 77 8.19 -5.64 0.41
C GLU A 77 7.23 -4.52 0.81
N ALA A 78 6.09 -4.88 1.40
CA ALA A 78 5.13 -3.89 1.89
C ALA A 78 5.73 -3.01 2.99
N ARG A 79 6.44 -3.63 3.94
CA ARG A 79 7.10 -2.88 5.01
C ARG A 79 8.22 -1.99 4.50
N ALA A 80 8.98 -2.44 3.52
CA ALA A 80 10.02 -1.64 2.89
C ALA A 80 9.43 -0.43 2.16
N PHE A 81 8.31 -0.62 1.48
CA PHE A 81 7.61 0.48 0.83
C PHE A 81 7.11 1.52 1.86
N ALA A 82 6.48 1.05 2.94
CA ALA A 82 6.02 1.93 4.00
C ALA A 82 7.17 2.71 4.64
N ALA A 83 8.31 2.05 4.86
CA ALA A 83 9.50 2.72 5.39
C ALA A 83 10.03 3.78 4.43
N ALA A 84 9.98 3.52 3.12
CA ALA A 84 10.39 4.49 2.12
C ALA A 84 9.48 5.73 2.12
N VAL A 85 8.18 5.52 2.28
CA VAL A 85 7.22 6.62 2.40
C VAL A 85 7.52 7.46 3.66
N ASP A 86 7.72 6.80 4.79
CA ASP A 86 8.01 7.49 6.05
C ASP A 86 9.32 8.28 5.97
N ALA A 87 10.35 7.71 5.35
CA ALA A 87 11.62 8.39 5.14
C ALA A 87 11.46 9.61 4.22
N ALA A 88 10.68 9.50 3.17
CA ALA A 88 10.43 10.61 2.25
C ALA A 88 9.64 11.73 2.94
N ARG A 89 8.73 11.40 3.84
CA ARG A 89 7.97 12.39 4.61
C ARG A 89 8.83 13.14 5.61
N ALA A 90 9.85 12.49 6.14
CA ALA A 90 10.75 13.08 7.12
C ALA A 90 11.81 13.98 6.47
N ALA A 91 11.97 13.91 5.18
CA ALA A 91 12.96 14.67 4.45
C ALA A 91 12.61 16.16 4.30
#